data_3eec1d6838ad13a59ef78198982ea77d
#
_entry.id   3eec1d6838ad13a59ef78198982ea77d
#
_cell.length_a   1.000
_cell.length_b   1.000
_cell.length_c   1.000
_cell.angle_alpha   90.00
_cell.angle_beta   90.00
_cell.angle_gamma   90.00
#
_symmetry.space_group_name_H-M   'P 1'
#
loop_
_entity.id
_entity.type
_entity.pdbx_description
1 polymer ?
#
loop_
_entity_poly.entity_id
_entity_poly.type
_entity_poly.pdbx_seq_one_letter_code
_entity_poly.pdbx_strand_id
1 'polypeptide(L)'
;PFRDGVLTKTTTQTETNNYAFNTIAKAINTVKDPEFVEMNMLSVPGVVNENLTQKVLNVCEDRGDALGVIDLRGIYQPFTENANDFKTRVQATSLDGVVSALRDRSLNSSYGCAYYPWVQIQDTLTGQFLWAPPSVAAIGTFASSERASEVWFAPTGFNRGGLSKGGAAGLPVTAVTEKLTSADRDTLYEANINPIATFPSEGIVIFGQKTLQVTPSALDRINVRRLMIFIKKEISRIAAGILFDQNVRATWQRFTSQANPLLASVKARMGLTEF
;
A
#
# COMPACT_ATOMS: atom_id res chain seq x y z
N PRO A 1 -4.61 -5.01 21.41
CA PRO A 1 -6.00 -4.61 21.18
C PRO A 1 -6.50 -4.86 19.77
N PHE A 2 -5.61 -5.08 18.78
CA PHE A 2 -5.97 -5.27 17.36
C PHE A 2 -5.89 -6.74 16.92
N ARG A 3 -6.12 -7.68 17.82
CA ARG A 3 -6.25 -9.09 17.48
C ARG A 3 -7.51 -9.32 16.65
N ASP A 4 -7.47 -10.25 15.71
CA ASP A 4 -8.63 -10.63 14.92
C ASP A 4 -9.86 -10.95 15.78
N GLY A 5 -9.69 -11.63 16.92
CA GLY A 5 -10.76 -11.90 17.87
C GLY A 5 -11.37 -10.66 18.55
N VAL A 6 -10.74 -9.48 18.45
CA VAL A 6 -11.28 -8.21 18.94
C VAL A 6 -11.98 -7.44 17.83
N LEU A 7 -11.58 -7.64 16.59
CA LEU A 7 -12.12 -6.94 15.41
C LEU A 7 -13.15 -7.78 14.64
N THR A 8 -13.11 -9.09 14.79
CA THR A 8 -14.07 -10.02 14.21
C THR A 8 -15.05 -10.54 15.25
N LYS A 9 -16.14 -11.15 14.81
CA LYS A 9 -17.14 -11.77 15.66
C LYS A 9 -16.53 -12.73 16.69
N THR A 10 -16.54 -12.36 17.94
CA THR A 10 -16.69 -13.35 19.01
C THR A 10 -18.18 -13.70 19.14
N THR A 11 -18.50 -14.84 19.69
CA THR A 11 -19.84 -15.45 19.74
C THR A 11 -21.00 -14.55 20.21
N THR A 12 -20.72 -13.36 20.71
CA THR A 12 -21.70 -12.41 21.26
C THR A 12 -21.58 -10.97 20.76
N GLN A 13 -20.53 -10.64 20.00
CA GLN A 13 -20.34 -9.26 19.48
C GLN A 13 -20.26 -9.26 17.96
N THR A 14 -21.10 -8.44 17.34
CA THR A 14 -20.99 -8.10 15.93
C THR A 14 -19.99 -6.96 15.74
N GLU A 15 -19.43 -6.79 14.56
CA GLU A 15 -18.55 -5.64 14.22
C GLU A 15 -19.22 -4.30 14.56
N THR A 16 -20.54 -4.21 14.38
CA THR A 16 -21.34 -3.02 14.69
C THR A 16 -21.24 -2.60 16.16
N ASN A 17 -21.13 -3.58 17.08
CA ASN A 17 -21.04 -3.33 18.52
C ASN A 17 -19.59 -3.37 19.05
N ASN A 18 -18.62 -3.55 18.18
CA ASN A 18 -17.20 -3.60 18.57
C ASN A 18 -16.61 -2.20 18.64
N TYR A 19 -16.18 -1.79 19.82
CA TYR A 19 -15.61 -0.46 20.04
C TYR A 19 -14.33 -0.22 19.22
N ALA A 20 -13.41 -1.18 19.17
CA ALA A 20 -12.17 -1.05 18.43
C ALA A 20 -12.43 -0.92 16.92
N PHE A 21 -13.34 -1.73 16.37
CA PHE A 21 -13.74 -1.64 14.97
C PHE A 21 -14.31 -0.26 14.63
N ASN A 22 -15.27 0.23 15.43
CA ASN A 22 -15.90 1.52 15.21
C ASN A 22 -14.92 2.70 15.34
N THR A 23 -13.96 2.60 16.26
CA THR A 23 -12.94 3.63 16.46
C THR A 23 -12.03 3.73 15.22
N ILE A 24 -11.55 2.61 14.70
CA ILE A 24 -10.72 2.58 13.48
C ILE A 24 -11.55 3.03 12.27
N ALA A 25 -12.79 2.55 12.15
CA ALA A 25 -13.67 2.96 11.06
C ALA A 25 -13.94 4.48 11.06
N LYS A 26 -14.09 5.08 12.24
CA LYS A 26 -14.23 6.53 12.40
C LYS A 26 -12.94 7.27 12.05
N ALA A 27 -11.78 6.77 12.47
CA ALA A 27 -10.48 7.34 12.11
C ALA A 27 -10.26 7.35 10.59
N ILE A 28 -10.59 6.26 9.89
CA ILE A 28 -10.54 6.19 8.41
C ILE A 28 -11.47 7.23 7.79
N ASN A 29 -12.67 7.42 8.34
CA ASN A 29 -13.61 8.43 7.84
C ASN A 29 -13.11 9.87 8.04
N THR A 30 -12.33 10.14 9.08
CA THR A 30 -11.78 11.48 9.33
C THR A 30 -10.86 11.96 8.21
N VAL A 31 -10.18 11.03 7.52
CA VAL A 31 -9.29 11.36 6.40
C VAL A 31 -9.97 11.23 5.04
N LYS A 32 -11.29 11.09 5.00
CA LYS A 32 -12.04 10.92 3.75
C LYS A 32 -12.06 12.20 2.90
N ASP A 33 -12.07 13.35 3.53
CA ASP A 33 -12.14 14.64 2.83
C ASP A 33 -10.75 15.08 2.35
N PRO A 34 -10.53 15.22 1.03
CA PRO A 34 -9.25 15.66 0.47
C PRO A 34 -8.92 17.12 0.78
N GLU A 35 -9.91 17.96 1.05
CA GLU A 35 -9.69 19.37 1.41
C GLU A 35 -9.22 19.53 2.86
N PHE A 36 -9.63 18.62 3.73
CA PHE A 36 -9.26 18.65 5.15
C PHE A 36 -7.90 18.03 5.44
N VAL A 37 -7.58 16.90 4.77
CA VAL A 37 -6.32 16.18 4.98
C VAL A 37 -5.64 15.90 3.65
N GLU A 38 -4.49 16.52 3.43
CA GLU A 38 -3.66 16.24 2.27
C GLU A 38 -2.84 14.98 2.50
N MET A 39 -3.00 13.98 1.63
CA MET A 39 -2.23 12.73 1.66
C MET A 39 -2.09 12.15 0.26
N ASN A 40 -1.11 11.26 0.06
CA ASN A 40 -0.93 10.49 -1.18
C ASN A 40 -0.91 8.97 -0.92
N MET A 41 -0.86 8.55 0.33
CA MET A 41 -0.92 7.15 0.75
C MET A 41 -1.74 7.02 2.03
N LEU A 42 -2.48 5.92 2.15
CA LEU A 42 -3.26 5.57 3.33
C LEU A 42 -3.00 4.12 3.71
N SER A 43 -2.65 3.88 4.96
CA SER A 43 -2.55 2.54 5.53
C SER A 43 -2.98 2.53 6.98
N VAL A 44 -3.48 1.40 7.43
CA VAL A 44 -3.71 1.12 8.86
C VAL A 44 -2.90 -0.14 9.19
N PRO A 45 -1.61 0.02 9.53
CA PRO A 45 -0.70 -1.10 9.69
C PRO A 45 -1.17 -2.12 10.73
N GLY A 46 -1.11 -3.41 10.38
CA GLY A 46 -1.48 -4.52 11.26
C GLY A 46 -3.00 -4.79 11.36
N VAL A 47 -3.83 -3.99 10.72
CA VAL A 47 -5.27 -4.24 10.64
C VAL A 47 -5.56 -5.08 9.40
N VAL A 48 -5.94 -6.33 9.63
CA VAL A 48 -6.23 -7.34 8.59
C VAL A 48 -7.74 -7.63 8.44
N ASN A 49 -8.58 -6.93 9.20
CA ASN A 49 -10.02 -7.08 9.10
C ASN A 49 -10.51 -6.64 7.70
N GLU A 50 -11.29 -7.50 7.05
CA GLU A 50 -11.71 -7.33 5.66
C GLU A 50 -12.55 -6.06 5.44
N ASN A 51 -13.48 -5.77 6.35
CA ASN A 51 -14.34 -4.61 6.23
C ASN A 51 -13.60 -3.29 6.46
N LEU A 52 -12.61 -3.28 7.37
CA LEU A 52 -11.79 -2.09 7.61
C LEU A 52 -10.81 -1.84 6.45
N THR A 53 -10.17 -2.89 5.94
CA THR A 53 -9.29 -2.76 4.77
C THR A 53 -10.06 -2.40 3.51
N GLN A 54 -11.28 -2.93 3.32
CA GLN A 54 -12.18 -2.50 2.25
C GLN A 54 -12.52 -1.01 2.37
N LYS A 55 -12.77 -0.55 3.58
CA LYS A 55 -13.07 0.87 3.84
C LYS A 55 -11.88 1.77 3.49
N VAL A 56 -10.64 1.34 3.75
CA VAL A 56 -9.43 2.04 3.31
C VAL A 56 -9.41 2.18 1.79
N LEU A 57 -9.69 1.08 1.06
CA LEU A 57 -9.73 1.09 -0.40
C LEU A 57 -10.81 2.04 -0.94
N ASN A 58 -12.03 1.95 -0.39
CA ASN A 58 -13.15 2.80 -0.80
C ASN A 58 -12.84 4.30 -0.58
N VAL A 59 -12.22 4.64 0.55
CA VAL A 59 -11.80 6.03 0.81
C VAL A 59 -10.76 6.50 -0.22
N CYS A 60 -9.78 5.66 -0.57
CA CYS A 60 -8.79 5.99 -1.59
C CYS A 60 -9.41 6.15 -2.99
N GLU A 61 -10.40 5.32 -3.33
CA GLU A 61 -11.15 5.42 -4.60
C GLU A 61 -12.00 6.69 -4.66
N ASP A 62 -12.80 6.95 -3.61
CA ASP A 62 -13.66 8.14 -3.52
C ASP A 62 -12.83 9.42 -3.64
N ARG A 63 -11.69 9.49 -2.97
CA ARG A 63 -10.75 10.62 -3.05
C ARG A 63 -10.06 10.72 -4.40
N GLY A 64 -9.56 9.59 -4.91
CA GLY A 64 -8.80 9.52 -6.16
C GLY A 64 -7.44 10.22 -6.13
N ASP A 65 -6.94 10.60 -4.94
CA ASP A 65 -5.67 11.29 -4.71
C ASP A 65 -4.72 10.54 -3.76
N ALA A 66 -5.10 9.33 -3.34
CA ALA A 66 -4.29 8.51 -2.44
C ALA A 66 -4.28 7.04 -2.87
N LEU A 67 -3.18 6.34 -2.56
CA LEU A 67 -3.02 4.90 -2.73
C LEU A 67 -3.19 4.21 -1.37
N GLY A 68 -4.09 3.23 -1.29
CA GLY A 68 -4.31 2.39 -0.11
C GLY A 68 -3.32 1.24 -0.05
N VAL A 69 -2.60 1.07 1.07
CA VAL A 69 -1.77 -0.10 1.32
C VAL A 69 -2.43 -0.92 2.41
N ILE A 70 -2.91 -2.11 2.06
CA ILE A 70 -3.62 -2.99 2.98
C ILE A 70 -2.73 -4.16 3.41
N ASP A 71 -2.92 -4.60 4.65
CA ASP A 71 -2.29 -5.79 5.17
C ASP A 71 -3.20 -7.01 5.06
N LEU A 72 -2.59 -8.15 4.78
CA LEU A 72 -3.24 -9.45 4.69
C LEU A 72 -2.95 -10.26 5.93
N ARG A 73 -3.80 -11.24 6.21
CA ARG A 73 -3.54 -12.23 7.25
C ARG A 73 -2.25 -12.97 6.93
N GLY A 74 -1.43 -13.16 7.95
CA GLY A 74 -0.15 -13.85 7.83
C GLY A 74 -0.04 -15.00 8.80
N ILE A 75 0.87 -15.92 8.53
CA ILE A 75 1.25 -17.03 9.40
C ILE A 75 2.39 -16.58 10.32
N TYR A 76 2.09 -15.83 11.36
CA TYR A 76 3.09 -15.44 12.36
C TYR A 76 2.53 -15.54 13.77
N GLN A 77 3.39 -15.78 14.72
CA GLN A 77 3.06 -15.73 16.15
C GLN A 77 3.84 -14.57 16.78
N PRO A 78 3.16 -13.55 17.32
CA PRO A 78 3.83 -12.49 18.06
C PRO A 78 4.60 -13.06 19.25
N PHE A 79 5.72 -12.43 19.58
CA PHE A 79 6.57 -12.83 20.71
C PHE A 79 5.81 -12.90 22.06
N THR A 80 4.80 -12.05 22.23
CA THR A 80 3.98 -11.97 23.45
C THR A 80 2.86 -13.00 23.52
N GLU A 81 2.66 -13.81 22.49
CA GLU A 81 1.58 -14.80 22.44
C GLU A 81 2.10 -16.21 22.60
N ASN A 82 1.37 -17.01 23.37
CA ASN A 82 1.64 -18.44 23.48
C ASN A 82 1.01 -19.22 22.32
N ALA A 83 1.40 -20.51 22.18
CA ALA A 83 0.89 -21.36 21.10
C ALA A 83 -0.64 -21.59 21.15
N ASN A 84 -1.27 -21.49 22.31
CA ASN A 84 -2.71 -21.66 22.43
C ASN A 84 -3.45 -20.42 21.91
N ASP A 85 -2.96 -19.22 22.21
CA ASP A 85 -3.52 -17.97 21.67
C ASP A 85 -3.40 -17.93 20.16
N PHE A 86 -2.28 -18.42 19.63
CA PHE A 86 -2.04 -18.53 18.20
C PHE A 86 -3.05 -19.46 17.51
N LYS A 87 -3.34 -20.63 18.11
CA LYS A 87 -4.29 -21.60 17.56
C LYS A 87 -5.73 -21.12 17.51
N THR A 88 -6.10 -20.19 18.37
CA THR A 88 -7.46 -19.60 18.40
C THR A 88 -7.65 -18.47 17.41
N ARG A 89 -6.60 -18.00 16.79
CA ARG A 89 -6.68 -16.93 15.79
C ARG A 89 -7.24 -17.43 14.47
N VAL A 90 -8.07 -16.61 13.86
CA VAL A 90 -8.48 -16.77 12.47
C VAL A 90 -7.36 -16.25 11.58
N GLN A 91 -6.44 -17.12 11.19
CA GLN A 91 -5.32 -16.81 10.31
C GLN A 91 -5.31 -17.73 9.10
N ALA A 92 -4.74 -17.26 8.00
CA ALA A 92 -4.36 -18.14 6.91
C ALA A 92 -3.22 -19.06 7.41
N THR A 93 -3.38 -20.35 7.19
CA THR A 93 -2.41 -21.37 7.64
C THR A 93 -1.35 -21.71 6.58
N SER A 94 -1.50 -21.16 5.38
CA SER A 94 -0.60 -21.37 4.24
C SER A 94 -0.67 -20.19 3.27
N LEU A 95 0.27 -20.11 2.36
CA LEU A 95 0.29 -19.15 1.25
C LEU A 95 -1.02 -19.23 0.42
N ASP A 96 -1.45 -20.44 0.08
CA ASP A 96 -2.71 -20.66 -0.65
C ASP A 96 -3.93 -20.14 0.11
N GLY A 97 -3.92 -20.26 1.42
CA GLY A 97 -4.96 -19.68 2.28
C GLY A 97 -5.02 -18.16 2.23
N VAL A 98 -3.87 -17.48 2.16
CA VAL A 98 -3.80 -16.02 1.99
C VAL A 98 -4.32 -15.61 0.61
N VAL A 99 -3.92 -16.32 -0.43
CA VAL A 99 -4.35 -16.09 -1.81
C VAL A 99 -5.86 -16.29 -1.95
N SER A 100 -6.40 -17.40 -1.43
CA SER A 100 -7.83 -17.70 -1.46
C SER A 100 -8.63 -16.64 -0.70
N ALA A 101 -8.21 -16.26 0.49
CA ALA A 101 -8.89 -15.23 1.29
C ALA A 101 -8.94 -13.87 0.57
N LEU A 102 -7.92 -13.51 -0.20
CA LEU A 102 -7.97 -12.28 -0.98
C LEU A 102 -8.87 -12.40 -2.21
N ARG A 103 -8.82 -13.54 -2.92
CA ARG A 103 -9.67 -13.81 -4.10
C ARG A 103 -11.14 -13.83 -3.75
N ASP A 104 -11.51 -14.42 -2.60
CA ASP A 104 -12.89 -14.49 -2.12
C ASP A 104 -13.51 -13.09 -1.89
N ARG A 105 -12.67 -12.09 -1.60
CA ARG A 105 -13.11 -10.70 -1.47
C ARG A 105 -13.45 -10.02 -2.80
N SER A 106 -13.08 -10.61 -3.93
CA SER A 106 -13.35 -10.10 -5.29
C SER A 106 -12.96 -8.62 -5.48
N LEU A 107 -11.82 -8.22 -4.92
CA LEU A 107 -11.33 -6.85 -5.02
C LEU A 107 -10.87 -6.54 -6.45
N ASN A 108 -11.26 -5.38 -6.96
CA ASN A 108 -10.82 -4.88 -8.26
C ASN A 108 -10.60 -3.37 -8.17
N SER A 109 -9.49 -2.95 -7.58
CA SER A 109 -9.17 -1.55 -7.35
C SER A 109 -7.74 -1.23 -7.73
N SER A 110 -7.55 -0.21 -8.56
CA SER A 110 -6.21 0.31 -8.85
C SER A 110 -5.68 1.27 -7.76
N TYR A 111 -6.55 1.69 -6.83
CA TYR A 111 -6.17 2.55 -5.70
C TYR A 111 -5.71 1.78 -4.47
N GLY A 112 -5.49 0.48 -4.60
CA GLY A 112 -5.00 -0.36 -3.52
C GLY A 112 -3.87 -1.28 -3.92
N CYS A 113 -3.05 -1.66 -2.95
CA CYS A 113 -2.03 -2.69 -3.10
C CYS A 113 -1.86 -3.47 -1.79
N ALA A 114 -1.38 -4.71 -1.91
CA ALA A 114 -1.12 -5.59 -0.79
C ALA A 114 0.23 -6.27 -0.95
N TYR A 115 0.86 -6.62 0.17
CA TYR A 115 2.17 -7.24 0.23
C TYR A 115 2.15 -8.48 1.12
N TYR A 116 3.03 -9.41 0.85
CA TYR A 116 3.23 -10.63 1.65
C TYR A 116 4.68 -11.11 1.50
N PRO A 117 5.29 -11.69 2.52
CA PRO A 117 4.82 -11.96 3.88
C PRO A 117 5.11 -10.83 4.87
N TRP A 118 4.78 -11.05 6.15
CA TRP A 118 5.16 -10.16 7.24
C TRP A 118 6.67 -10.17 7.43
N VAL A 119 7.20 -9.04 7.90
CA VAL A 119 8.64 -8.80 8.03
C VAL A 119 9.05 -8.65 9.48
N GLN A 120 10.26 -9.09 9.80
CA GLN A 120 10.89 -8.81 11.09
C GLN A 120 11.79 -7.59 10.94
N ILE A 121 11.60 -6.63 11.80
CA ILE A 121 12.42 -5.43 11.89
C ILE A 121 13.21 -5.42 13.19
N GLN A 122 14.41 -4.84 13.15
CA GLN A 122 15.19 -4.57 14.34
C GLN A 122 15.00 -3.12 14.75
N ASP A 123 14.55 -2.91 15.99
CA ASP A 123 14.55 -1.58 16.59
C ASP A 123 16.00 -1.14 16.83
N THR A 124 16.39 -0.06 16.19
CA THR A 124 17.76 0.46 16.26
C THR A 124 18.13 1.07 17.61
N LEU A 125 17.13 1.43 18.43
CA LEU A 125 17.34 2.01 19.75
C LEU A 125 17.48 0.94 20.83
N THR A 126 16.61 -0.05 20.82
CA THR A 126 16.58 -1.10 21.85
C THR A 126 17.28 -2.38 21.42
N GLY A 127 17.57 -2.55 20.14
CA GLY A 127 18.12 -3.77 19.54
C GLY A 127 17.12 -4.94 19.48
N GLN A 128 15.87 -4.73 19.88
CA GLN A 128 14.85 -5.77 19.89
C GLN A 128 14.34 -6.09 18.49
N PHE A 129 13.94 -7.33 18.28
CA PHE A 129 13.30 -7.78 17.05
C PHE A 129 11.78 -7.74 17.20
N LEU A 130 11.12 -7.13 16.24
CA LEU A 130 9.67 -6.97 16.21
C LEU A 130 9.13 -7.47 14.86
N TRP A 131 7.99 -8.17 14.89
CA TRP A 131 7.24 -8.48 13.68
C TRP A 131 6.38 -7.29 13.28
N ALA A 132 6.59 -6.82 12.07
CA ALA A 132 5.88 -5.69 11.50
C ALA A 132 5.04 -6.11 10.28
N PRO A 133 3.91 -5.46 10.05
CA PRO A 133 3.11 -5.69 8.86
C PRO A 133 3.87 -5.22 7.61
N PRO A 134 3.67 -5.88 6.46
CA PRO A 134 4.38 -5.56 5.22
C PRO A 134 4.08 -4.16 4.69
N SER A 135 2.94 -3.57 5.05
CA SER A 135 2.60 -2.19 4.70
C SER A 135 3.62 -1.17 5.19
N VAL A 136 4.21 -1.38 6.38
CA VAL A 136 5.26 -0.50 6.93
C VAL A 136 6.51 -0.53 6.03
N ALA A 137 6.94 -1.73 5.62
CA ALA A 137 8.06 -1.89 4.71
C ALA A 137 7.76 -1.28 3.33
N ALA A 138 6.56 -1.47 2.81
CA ALA A 138 6.13 -0.92 1.53
C ALA A 138 6.15 0.61 1.52
N ILE A 139 5.57 1.26 2.54
CA ILE A 139 5.56 2.72 2.66
C ILE A 139 6.99 3.27 2.80
N GLY A 140 7.83 2.63 3.60
CA GLY A 140 9.24 2.98 3.72
C GLY A 140 9.98 2.89 2.38
N THR A 141 9.70 1.86 1.59
CA THR A 141 10.27 1.69 0.24
C THR A 141 9.74 2.74 -0.74
N PHE A 142 8.46 3.10 -0.67
CA PHE A 142 7.90 4.18 -1.48
C PHE A 142 8.60 5.51 -1.18
N ALA A 143 8.76 5.85 0.09
CA ALA A 143 9.43 7.08 0.49
C ALA A 143 10.92 7.09 0.07
N SER A 144 11.62 5.96 0.21
CA SER A 144 13.02 5.84 -0.22
C SER A 144 13.15 5.94 -1.74
N SER A 145 12.27 5.28 -2.50
CA SER A 145 12.27 5.34 -3.96
C SER A 145 11.99 6.76 -4.48
N GLU A 146 11.05 7.46 -3.86
CA GLU A 146 10.72 8.85 -4.19
C GLU A 146 11.87 9.80 -3.91
N ARG A 147 12.57 9.61 -2.79
CA ARG A 147 13.75 10.41 -2.45
C ARG A 147 14.95 10.18 -3.40
N ALA A 148 15.12 8.93 -3.86
CA ALA A 148 16.25 8.56 -4.73
C ALA A 148 15.99 8.81 -6.22
N SER A 149 14.71 8.88 -6.62
CA SER A 149 14.28 8.97 -8.01
C SER A 149 13.07 9.91 -8.11
N GLU A 150 11.96 9.42 -8.66
CA GLU A 150 10.70 10.13 -8.78
C GLU A 150 9.54 9.23 -8.36
N VAL A 151 8.38 9.82 -8.07
CA VAL A 151 7.17 9.11 -7.61
C VAL A 151 6.73 7.98 -8.54
N TRP A 152 6.96 8.13 -9.84
CA TRP A 152 6.57 7.18 -10.88
C TRP A 152 7.61 6.10 -11.21
N PHE A 153 8.71 6.06 -10.49
CA PHE A 153 9.61 4.93 -10.60
C PHE A 153 9.11 3.76 -9.75
N ALA A 154 9.31 2.54 -10.26
CA ALA A 154 8.88 1.33 -9.57
C ALA A 154 9.60 1.17 -8.22
N PRO A 155 8.89 1.16 -7.08
CA PRO A 155 9.48 0.99 -5.75
C PRO A 155 9.71 -0.49 -5.45
N THR A 156 10.44 -1.18 -6.32
CA THR A 156 10.61 -2.63 -6.30
C THR A 156 11.90 -3.05 -7.00
N GLY A 157 12.26 -4.32 -6.84
CA GLY A 157 13.46 -4.91 -7.44
C GLY A 157 14.74 -4.52 -6.71
N PHE A 158 15.86 -5.00 -7.22
CA PHE A 158 17.15 -4.85 -6.55
C PHE A 158 17.62 -3.40 -6.40
N ASN A 159 17.26 -2.54 -7.35
CA ASN A 159 17.71 -1.16 -7.35
C ASN A 159 16.96 -0.24 -6.37
N ARG A 160 15.71 -0.56 -6.01
CA ARG A 160 14.86 0.32 -5.16
C ARG A 160 14.07 -0.43 -4.10
N GLY A 161 13.95 -1.75 -4.20
CA GLY A 161 13.13 -2.58 -3.31
C GLY A 161 13.90 -3.30 -2.20
N GLY A 162 15.22 -3.14 -2.08
CA GLY A 162 16.04 -3.79 -1.06
C GLY A 162 15.71 -3.30 0.35
N LEU A 163 15.25 -4.19 1.23
CA LEU A 163 14.77 -3.87 2.58
C LEU A 163 15.81 -4.04 3.67
N SER A 164 16.81 -4.89 3.47
CA SER A 164 17.84 -5.15 4.49
C SER A 164 18.72 -3.93 4.73
N LYS A 165 19.39 -3.89 5.90
CA LYS A 165 20.38 -2.85 6.20
C LYS A 165 21.48 -2.86 5.13
N GLY A 166 21.61 -1.76 4.41
CA GLY A 166 22.48 -1.65 3.24
C GLY A 166 21.77 -1.93 1.90
N GLY A 167 20.51 -2.36 1.90
CA GLY A 167 19.67 -2.41 0.70
C GLY A 167 19.25 -1.02 0.22
N ALA A 168 18.67 -0.94 -0.98
CA ALA A 168 18.30 0.32 -1.61
C ALA A 168 17.31 1.17 -0.79
N ALA A 169 16.38 0.54 -0.09
CA ALA A 169 15.44 1.22 0.81
C ALA A 169 16.03 1.51 2.20
N GLY A 170 17.09 0.80 2.59
CA GLY A 170 17.81 1.03 3.85
C GLY A 170 16.99 0.78 5.11
N LEU A 171 15.96 -0.06 5.05
CA LEU A 171 15.11 -0.41 6.18
C LEU A 171 15.77 -1.50 7.04
N PRO A 172 15.54 -1.54 8.35
CA PRO A 172 16.15 -2.52 9.25
C PRO A 172 15.40 -3.88 9.25
N VAL A 173 15.06 -4.38 8.08
CA VAL A 173 14.40 -5.68 7.92
C VAL A 173 15.45 -6.79 8.00
N THR A 174 15.24 -7.74 8.92
CA THR A 174 16.19 -8.82 9.22
C THR A 174 15.70 -10.19 8.75
N ALA A 175 14.40 -10.41 8.76
CA ALA A 175 13.80 -11.68 8.37
C ALA A 175 12.39 -11.50 7.80
N VAL A 176 11.86 -12.54 7.22
CA VAL A 176 10.47 -12.67 6.76
C VAL A 176 9.83 -13.88 7.44
N THR A 177 8.51 -13.86 7.63
CA THR A 177 7.79 -14.98 8.25
C THR A 177 7.86 -16.26 7.42
N GLU A 178 7.94 -16.12 6.10
CA GLU A 178 8.00 -17.23 5.15
C GLU A 178 8.98 -16.91 4.02
N LYS A 179 9.86 -17.86 3.71
CA LYS A 179 10.77 -17.75 2.58
C LYS A 179 10.08 -18.25 1.31
N LEU A 180 9.81 -17.34 0.41
CA LEU A 180 9.09 -17.62 -0.83
C LEU A 180 10.01 -18.26 -1.87
N THR A 181 9.56 -19.36 -2.46
CA THR A 181 10.16 -19.96 -3.65
C THR A 181 9.78 -19.17 -4.91
N SER A 182 10.30 -19.54 -6.08
CA SER A 182 9.88 -18.91 -7.34
C SER A 182 8.41 -19.15 -7.63
N ALA A 183 7.94 -20.39 -7.44
CA ALA A 183 6.54 -20.76 -7.66
C ALA A 183 5.59 -20.00 -6.71
N ASP A 184 5.97 -19.84 -5.43
CA ASP A 184 5.17 -19.07 -4.47
C ASP A 184 5.03 -17.61 -4.88
N ARG A 185 6.11 -17.00 -5.39
CA ARG A 185 6.08 -15.63 -5.88
C ARG A 185 5.17 -15.47 -7.09
N ASP A 186 5.18 -16.44 -8.00
CA ASP A 186 4.32 -16.45 -9.18
C ASP A 186 2.84 -16.56 -8.77
N THR A 187 2.53 -17.46 -7.85
CA THR A 187 1.17 -17.64 -7.29
C THR A 187 0.64 -16.37 -6.61
N LEU A 188 1.48 -15.72 -5.80
CA LEU A 188 1.12 -14.44 -5.16
C LEU A 188 0.92 -13.34 -6.20
N TYR A 189 1.81 -13.26 -7.18
CA TYR A 189 1.77 -12.23 -8.20
C TYR A 189 0.55 -12.36 -9.13
N GLU A 190 0.13 -13.59 -9.44
CA GLU A 190 -1.13 -13.87 -10.15
C GLU A 190 -2.36 -13.42 -9.36
N ALA A 191 -2.29 -13.51 -8.03
CA ALA A 191 -3.34 -13.04 -7.13
C ALA A 191 -3.29 -11.53 -6.82
N ASN A 192 -2.44 -10.75 -7.50
CA ASN A 192 -2.21 -9.32 -7.26
C ASN A 192 -1.65 -9.01 -5.87
N ILE A 193 -0.93 -9.94 -5.28
CA ILE A 193 -0.19 -9.75 -4.03
C ILE A 193 1.29 -9.55 -4.38
N ASN A 194 1.89 -8.50 -3.85
CA ASN A 194 3.30 -8.19 -4.11
C ASN A 194 4.21 -8.97 -3.16
N PRO A 195 5.05 -9.89 -3.67
CA PRO A 195 5.91 -10.70 -2.82
C PRO A 195 7.09 -9.90 -2.27
N ILE A 196 7.43 -10.17 -1.00
CA ILE A 196 8.68 -9.79 -0.36
C ILE A 196 9.53 -11.04 -0.29
N ALA A 197 10.59 -11.11 -1.09
CA ALA A 197 11.39 -12.30 -1.28
C ALA A 197 12.81 -12.14 -0.75
N THR A 198 13.42 -13.25 -0.35
CA THR A 198 14.81 -13.29 0.08
C THR A 198 15.68 -13.84 -1.02
N PHE A 199 16.69 -13.09 -1.43
CA PHE A 199 17.68 -13.49 -2.43
C PHE A 199 19.06 -13.64 -1.80
N PRO A 200 19.86 -14.65 -2.19
CA PRO A 200 21.15 -14.93 -1.54
C PRO A 200 22.15 -13.78 -1.55
N SER A 201 22.22 -13.02 -2.63
CA SER A 201 23.17 -11.91 -2.80
C SER A 201 22.60 -10.54 -2.39
N GLU A 202 21.28 -10.35 -2.47
CA GLU A 202 20.62 -9.05 -2.33
C GLU A 202 19.85 -8.90 -1.02
N GLY A 203 19.71 -9.99 -0.26
CA GLY A 203 18.93 -10.01 0.97
C GLY A 203 17.42 -9.99 0.71
N ILE A 204 16.68 -9.29 1.55
CA ILE A 204 15.21 -9.20 1.50
C ILE A 204 14.82 -8.04 0.61
N VAL A 205 13.98 -8.31 -0.39
CA VAL A 205 13.61 -7.36 -1.45
C VAL A 205 12.11 -7.43 -1.73
N ILE A 206 11.47 -6.27 -1.90
CA ILE A 206 10.13 -6.20 -2.51
C ILE A 206 10.27 -6.53 -4.00
N PHE A 207 9.57 -7.57 -4.45
CA PHE A 207 9.70 -8.11 -5.80
C PHE A 207 8.38 -8.12 -6.58
N GLY A 208 7.53 -7.11 -6.37
CA GLY A 208 6.27 -6.92 -7.07
C GLY A 208 5.79 -5.47 -7.01
N GLN A 209 4.96 -5.07 -7.98
CA GLN A 209 4.39 -3.72 -8.06
C GLN A 209 2.98 -3.72 -8.65
N LYS A 210 2.18 -4.74 -8.38
CA LYS A 210 0.78 -4.80 -8.81
C LYS A 210 -0.14 -4.04 -7.86
N THR A 211 -1.14 -3.37 -8.42
CA THR A 211 -2.31 -2.92 -7.68
C THR A 211 -3.29 -4.10 -7.52
N LEU A 212 -4.35 -3.90 -6.73
CA LEU A 212 -5.42 -4.90 -6.59
C LEU A 212 -6.38 -4.94 -7.80
N GLN A 213 -6.03 -4.28 -8.89
CA GLN A 213 -6.82 -4.30 -10.11
C GLN A 213 -6.65 -5.62 -10.84
N VAL A 214 -7.77 -6.32 -11.05
CA VAL A 214 -7.82 -7.59 -11.79
C VAL A 214 -7.88 -7.37 -13.29
N THR A 215 -8.59 -6.33 -13.73
CA THR A 215 -8.72 -6.00 -15.15
C THR A 215 -7.39 -5.48 -15.70
N PRO A 216 -6.81 -6.11 -16.74
CA PRO A 216 -5.54 -5.65 -17.31
C PRO A 216 -5.62 -4.23 -17.85
N SER A 217 -4.78 -3.35 -17.34
CA SER A 217 -4.58 -1.99 -17.84
C SER A 217 -3.24 -1.45 -17.34
N ALA A 218 -2.81 -0.28 -17.82
CA ALA A 218 -1.62 0.38 -17.30
C ALA A 218 -1.73 0.71 -15.79
N LEU A 219 -2.95 0.84 -15.28
CA LEU A 219 -3.23 1.15 -13.87
C LEU A 219 -3.16 -0.08 -12.96
N ASP A 220 -2.91 -1.27 -13.49
CA ASP A 220 -2.61 -2.46 -12.72
C ASP A 220 -1.21 -2.42 -12.08
N ARG A 221 -0.43 -1.36 -12.37
CA ARG A 221 0.91 -1.11 -11.82
C ARG A 221 0.92 0.05 -10.83
N ILE A 222 1.59 -0.16 -9.69
CA ILE A 222 1.69 0.84 -8.61
C ILE A 222 2.36 2.12 -9.09
N ASN A 223 3.44 2.01 -9.85
CA ASN A 223 4.18 3.17 -10.35
C ASN A 223 3.32 4.06 -11.27
N VAL A 224 2.54 3.45 -12.15
CA VAL A 224 1.63 4.19 -13.05
C VAL A 224 0.50 4.83 -12.25
N ARG A 225 -0.09 4.11 -11.28
CA ARG A 225 -1.13 4.67 -10.42
C ARG A 225 -0.60 5.85 -9.61
N ARG A 226 0.60 5.75 -9.04
CA ARG A 226 1.25 6.86 -8.31
C ARG A 226 1.52 8.06 -9.22
N LEU A 227 1.96 7.84 -10.46
CA LEU A 227 2.10 8.89 -11.45
C LEU A 227 0.77 9.62 -11.69
N MET A 228 -0.32 8.87 -11.91
CA MET A 228 -1.64 9.45 -12.16
C MET A 228 -2.18 10.23 -10.96
N ILE A 229 -1.95 9.73 -9.74
CA ILE A 229 -2.29 10.45 -8.50
C ILE A 229 -1.52 11.79 -8.43
N PHE A 230 -0.22 11.76 -8.69
CA PHE A 230 0.63 12.94 -8.69
C PHE A 230 0.16 13.98 -9.74
N ILE A 231 -0.02 13.56 -10.99
CA ILE A 231 -0.47 14.45 -12.06
C ILE A 231 -1.84 15.04 -11.72
N LYS A 232 -2.80 14.21 -11.30
CA LYS A 232 -4.14 14.67 -10.93
C LYS A 232 -4.08 15.74 -9.84
N LYS A 233 -3.27 15.52 -8.81
CA LYS A 233 -3.13 16.44 -7.68
C LYS A 233 -2.54 17.79 -8.11
N GLU A 234 -1.46 17.77 -8.88
CA GLU A 234 -0.81 18.99 -9.36
C GLU A 234 -1.70 19.76 -10.36
N ILE A 235 -2.35 19.07 -11.30
CA ILE A 235 -3.30 19.70 -12.23
C ILE A 235 -4.51 20.28 -11.49
N SER A 236 -5.03 19.58 -10.47
CA SER A 236 -6.14 20.10 -9.65
C SER A 236 -5.74 21.36 -8.88
N ARG A 237 -4.49 21.44 -8.40
CA ARG A 237 -3.96 22.64 -7.73
C ARG A 237 -3.88 23.83 -8.70
N ILE A 238 -3.44 23.59 -9.94
CA ILE A 238 -3.43 24.63 -11.01
C ILE A 238 -4.87 25.04 -11.35
N ALA A 239 -5.77 24.07 -11.49
CA ALA A 239 -7.17 24.32 -11.84
C ALA A 239 -7.91 25.11 -10.75
N ALA A 240 -7.60 24.90 -9.48
CA ALA A 240 -8.18 25.68 -8.39
C ALA A 240 -7.91 27.19 -8.51
N GLY A 241 -6.76 27.57 -9.09
CA GLY A 241 -6.40 28.97 -9.32
C GLY A 241 -7.21 29.71 -10.40
N ILE A 242 -7.99 28.97 -11.19
CA ILE A 242 -8.86 29.50 -12.24
C ILE A 242 -10.35 29.22 -11.99
N LEU A 243 -10.65 28.61 -10.83
CA LEU A 243 -12.02 28.34 -10.43
C LEU A 243 -12.79 29.66 -10.33
N PHE A 244 -13.99 29.69 -10.89
CA PHE A 244 -14.84 30.88 -11.02
C PHE A 244 -14.37 31.97 -12.02
N ASP A 245 -13.25 31.79 -12.72
CA ASP A 245 -12.89 32.67 -13.81
C ASP A 245 -13.83 32.48 -15.02
N GLN A 246 -13.95 33.53 -15.81
CA GLN A 246 -14.76 33.51 -17.01
C GLN A 246 -14.20 32.50 -18.03
N ASN A 247 -15.10 31.82 -18.75
CA ASN A 247 -14.75 30.84 -19.79
C ASN A 247 -14.33 31.57 -21.09
N VAL A 248 -13.14 32.15 -21.06
CA VAL A 248 -12.54 32.90 -22.19
C VAL A 248 -11.17 32.30 -22.53
N ARG A 249 -10.72 32.58 -23.75
CA ARG A 249 -9.43 32.09 -24.27
C ARG A 249 -8.25 32.49 -23.37
N ALA A 250 -8.29 33.63 -22.72
CA ALA A 250 -7.24 34.09 -21.81
C ALA A 250 -7.12 33.16 -20.59
N THR A 251 -8.23 32.69 -20.02
CA THR A 251 -8.27 31.74 -18.92
C THR A 251 -7.67 30.36 -19.34
N TRP A 252 -8.03 29.87 -20.53
CA TRP A 252 -7.46 28.63 -21.06
C TRP A 252 -5.96 28.73 -21.29
N GLN A 253 -5.47 29.84 -21.83
CA GLN A 253 -4.06 30.09 -22.01
C GLN A 253 -3.31 30.15 -20.67
N ARG A 254 -3.91 30.72 -19.64
CA ARG A 254 -3.34 30.76 -18.28
C ARG A 254 -3.22 29.37 -17.69
N PHE A 255 -4.23 28.52 -17.86
CA PHE A 255 -4.17 27.11 -17.42
C PHE A 255 -3.09 26.34 -18.18
N THR A 256 -3.12 26.36 -19.51
CA THR A 256 -2.18 25.60 -20.34
C THR A 256 -0.73 26.05 -20.16
N SER A 257 -0.51 27.36 -19.92
CA SER A 257 0.83 27.89 -19.64
C SER A 257 1.44 27.35 -18.32
N GLN A 258 0.63 26.88 -17.38
CA GLN A 258 1.08 26.26 -16.14
C GLN A 258 1.09 24.72 -16.24
N ALA A 259 0.07 24.12 -16.85
CA ALA A 259 -0.06 22.68 -16.97
C ALA A 259 0.98 22.05 -17.92
N ASN A 260 1.23 22.70 -19.09
CA ASN A 260 2.17 22.15 -20.07
C ASN A 260 3.61 22.03 -19.56
N PRO A 261 4.20 23.01 -18.87
CA PRO A 261 5.54 22.87 -18.29
C PRO A 261 5.62 21.76 -17.25
N LEU A 262 4.57 21.56 -16.44
CA LEU A 262 4.49 20.44 -15.50
C LEU A 262 4.58 19.10 -16.24
N LEU A 263 3.70 18.89 -17.22
CA LEU A 263 3.67 17.64 -18.00
C LEU A 263 4.95 17.44 -18.81
N ALA A 264 5.53 18.50 -19.37
CA ALA A 264 6.82 18.46 -20.04
C ALA A 264 7.95 18.04 -19.09
N SER A 265 7.93 18.51 -17.84
CA SER A 265 8.87 18.10 -16.80
C SER A 265 8.73 16.61 -16.45
N VAL A 266 7.51 16.10 -16.33
CA VAL A 266 7.24 14.68 -16.09
C VAL A 266 7.73 13.84 -17.27
N LYS A 267 7.48 14.28 -18.51
CA LYS A 267 7.98 13.64 -19.73
C LYS A 267 9.51 13.63 -19.78
N ALA A 268 10.18 14.73 -19.49
CA ALA A 268 11.63 14.82 -19.48
C ALA A 268 12.26 13.88 -18.45
N ARG A 269 11.54 13.57 -17.35
CA ARG A 269 11.94 12.63 -16.29
C ARG A 269 11.35 11.22 -16.47
N MET A 270 11.04 10.83 -17.69
CA MET A 270 10.59 9.48 -18.07
C MET A 270 9.27 9.03 -17.45
N GLY A 271 8.41 9.96 -17.03
CA GLY A 271 7.08 9.65 -16.50
C GLY A 271 6.03 9.45 -17.60
N LEU A 272 6.16 10.19 -18.69
CA LEU A 272 5.26 10.15 -19.84
C LEU A 272 6.04 10.05 -21.15
N THR A 273 5.46 9.41 -22.14
CA THR A 273 5.98 9.42 -23.53
C THR A 273 5.42 10.62 -24.31
N GLU A 274 4.11 10.89 -24.13
CA GLU A 274 3.38 11.98 -24.77
C GLU A 274 2.32 12.53 -23.81
N PHE A 275 1.83 13.77 -24.05
CA PHE A 275 0.74 14.41 -23.32
C PHE A 275 0.03 15.46 -24.17
#